data_d8e92b74b29c1f797f5cad23f7774dc6
#
_entry.id   d8e92b74b29c1f797f5cad23f7774dc6
#
_cell.length_a   1.000
_cell.length_b   1.000
_cell.length_c   1.000
_cell.angle_alpha   90.00
_cell.angle_beta   90.00
_cell.angle_gamma   90.00
#
_symmetry.space_group_name_H-M   'P 1'
#
loop_
_entity.id
_entity.type
_entity.pdbx_description
1 polymer ?
#
loop_
_entity_poly.entity_id
_entity_poly.type
_entity_poly.pdbx_seq_one_letter_code
_entity_poly.pdbx_strand_id
1 'polypeptide(L)'
;MVFTKDTTFLNLVRGERDHENYGITHTIKHVFVDEKEKKLLLESYKFDCRSCGNTELKRVVSLGYQPLANNLINKESEKCELYPLEVNYCKECHNCQLSIAVDPKKLFSNYLYTSSTSSVFRNHFVEAAKKYTRELKLNKKNSYIIDIGSNDGVALKPFLDLGFKKILGVEPAKNLAKLANKNKIRTFNGFLEKKNIKKIKKNADLILASNVFAHSDKLKEMAECMISLLNKKGTIIIEVQYLMNTLKDLTFDNIYHEHYNYWSLTSLVNFFNQFNAKIFRSEKVNTHGGSIRVYIKKDKKVKIESSVKKMLKEEEKFGIKNFKTYQKFGEKIYKIKENVLVNIKKIKENNKILIGYGAPAKASTALNFFGISKEINFIVEDNKLKHNKLIPGVKIPIKPKSQIKDKKNTCLVLAWNFYDDIKKNNLNLSDNFINIKDLESNNWK
;
A
#
# COMPACT_ATOMS: atom_id res chain seq x y z
N MET A 1 8.96 -10.06 -25.27
CA MET A 1 8.53 -8.91 -26.07
C MET A 1 9.01 -7.65 -25.36
N VAL A 2 9.85 -6.86 -25.98
CA VAL A 2 10.31 -5.57 -25.41
C VAL A 2 9.20 -4.57 -25.72
N PHE A 3 8.53 -4.08 -24.69
CA PHE A 3 7.50 -3.06 -24.86
C PHE A 3 8.19 -1.70 -25.11
N THR A 4 8.13 -1.20 -26.32
CA THR A 4 8.46 0.20 -26.59
C THR A 4 7.26 1.07 -26.20
N LYS A 5 7.51 2.36 -25.95
CA LYS A 5 6.48 3.35 -25.63
C LYS A 5 5.32 3.34 -26.65
N ASP A 6 5.66 3.16 -27.93
CA ASP A 6 4.70 3.14 -29.04
C ASP A 6 3.86 1.86 -29.09
N THR A 7 4.44 0.70 -28.78
CA THR A 7 3.70 -0.59 -28.76
C THR A 7 2.67 -0.61 -27.64
N THR A 8 3.02 -0.08 -26.45
CA THR A 8 2.10 0.01 -25.32
C THR A 8 0.94 0.95 -25.63
N PHE A 9 1.20 2.07 -26.32
CA PHE A 9 0.19 3.03 -26.73
C PHE A 9 -0.80 2.45 -27.74
N LEU A 10 -0.29 1.79 -28.79
CA LEU A 10 -1.14 1.15 -29.80
C LEU A 10 -2.04 0.07 -29.20
N ASN A 11 -1.54 -0.73 -28.28
CA ASN A 11 -2.33 -1.75 -27.60
C ASN A 11 -3.38 -1.15 -26.66
N LEU A 12 -3.10 -0.01 -26.03
CA LEU A 12 -4.07 0.75 -25.22
C LEU A 12 -5.20 1.34 -26.06
N VAL A 13 -4.86 1.92 -27.24
CA VAL A 13 -5.81 2.58 -28.14
C VAL A 13 -6.69 1.56 -28.89
N ARG A 14 -6.13 0.42 -29.28
CA ARG A 14 -6.84 -0.63 -30.05
C ARG A 14 -7.64 -1.59 -29.17
N GLY A 15 -7.46 -1.58 -27.86
CA GLY A 15 -8.04 -2.60 -26.99
C GLY A 15 -7.42 -3.99 -27.24
N GLU A 16 -6.40 -4.08 -28.10
CA GLU A 16 -5.67 -5.29 -28.43
C GLU A 16 -4.63 -5.54 -27.34
N ARG A 17 -5.01 -6.28 -26.32
CA ARG A 17 -4.03 -6.90 -25.43
C ARG A 17 -4.09 -8.39 -25.65
N ASP A 18 -2.94 -9.03 -25.55
CA ASP A 18 -2.80 -10.49 -25.55
C ASP A 18 -3.74 -11.12 -24.50
N HIS A 19 -4.99 -11.29 -24.88
CA HIS A 19 -6.01 -11.99 -24.08
C HIS A 19 -5.88 -13.50 -24.22
N GLU A 20 -5.06 -13.98 -25.14
CA GLU A 20 -4.91 -15.42 -25.41
C GLU A 20 -4.34 -16.23 -24.26
N ASN A 21 -3.69 -15.58 -23.27
CA ASN A 21 -3.10 -16.31 -22.14
C ASN A 21 -3.96 -16.36 -20.86
N TYR A 22 -5.09 -15.65 -20.76
CA TYR A 22 -5.82 -15.56 -19.47
C TYR A 22 -7.34 -15.57 -19.57
N GLY A 23 -7.95 -15.89 -20.70
CA GLY A 23 -9.40 -16.15 -20.84
C GLY A 23 -10.34 -15.00 -20.43
N ILE A 24 -9.87 -13.75 -20.37
CA ILE A 24 -10.68 -12.62 -19.96
C ILE A 24 -11.16 -11.85 -21.19
N THR A 25 -12.34 -12.21 -21.67
CA THR A 25 -13.12 -11.44 -22.63
C THR A 25 -13.84 -10.27 -21.95
N HIS A 26 -13.12 -9.25 -21.53
CA HIS A 26 -13.73 -7.96 -21.26
C HIS A 26 -13.19 -6.96 -22.29
N THR A 27 -13.96 -6.77 -23.34
CA THR A 27 -13.78 -5.67 -24.27
C THR A 27 -13.98 -4.37 -23.51
N ILE A 28 -12.91 -3.79 -22.98
CA ILE A 28 -12.95 -2.46 -22.41
C ILE A 28 -13.03 -1.48 -23.60
N LYS A 29 -14.23 -1.16 -24.03
CA LYS A 29 -14.51 0.02 -24.84
C LYS A 29 -14.33 1.27 -23.99
N HIS A 30 -13.12 1.55 -23.55
CA HIS A 30 -12.77 2.88 -23.10
C HIS A 30 -12.28 3.67 -24.30
N VAL A 31 -13.21 4.30 -24.94
CA VAL A 31 -12.92 5.46 -25.77
C VAL A 31 -12.43 6.54 -24.82
N PHE A 32 -11.14 6.89 -24.91
CA PHE A 32 -10.64 8.11 -24.28
C PHE A 32 -11.47 9.28 -24.84
N VAL A 33 -12.06 10.05 -23.96
CA VAL A 33 -13.01 11.09 -24.35
C VAL A 33 -12.29 12.30 -24.98
N ASP A 34 -10.98 12.51 -24.64
CA ASP A 34 -10.18 13.56 -25.25
C ASP A 34 -8.66 13.26 -25.28
N GLU A 35 -7.92 13.98 -26.11
CA GLU A 35 -6.47 13.88 -26.27
C GLU A 35 -5.68 14.30 -25.00
N LYS A 36 -6.24 15.13 -24.15
CA LYS A 36 -5.64 15.56 -22.89
C LYS A 36 -5.61 14.42 -21.89
N GLU A 37 -6.69 13.65 -21.78
CA GLU A 37 -6.75 12.45 -20.91
C GLU A 37 -5.77 11.39 -21.39
N LYS A 38 -5.67 11.16 -22.71
CA LYS A 38 -4.66 10.26 -23.31
C LYS A 38 -3.24 10.68 -22.94
N LYS A 39 -2.92 11.97 -23.09
CA LYS A 39 -1.60 12.50 -22.77
C LYS A 39 -1.25 12.33 -21.30
N LEU A 40 -2.17 12.66 -20.39
CA LEU A 40 -1.98 12.49 -18.94
C LEU A 40 -1.75 11.02 -18.57
N LEU A 41 -2.49 10.10 -19.19
CA LEU A 41 -2.31 8.67 -18.94
C LEU A 41 -0.94 8.19 -19.43
N LEU A 42 -0.51 8.60 -20.62
CA LEU A 42 0.80 8.25 -21.17
C LEU A 42 1.96 8.78 -20.30
N GLU A 43 1.86 10.01 -19.82
CA GLU A 43 2.84 10.60 -18.89
C GLU A 43 2.91 9.85 -17.55
N SER A 44 1.82 9.18 -17.18
CA SER A 44 1.76 8.36 -15.96
C SER A 44 2.45 7.00 -16.10
N TYR A 45 2.63 6.47 -17.33
CA TYR A 45 3.26 5.17 -17.54
C TYR A 45 4.74 5.16 -17.20
N LYS A 46 5.19 4.05 -16.59
CA LYS A 46 6.59 3.77 -16.27
C LYS A 46 7.10 2.61 -17.12
N PHE A 47 7.92 2.94 -18.09
CA PHE A 47 8.52 1.99 -19.01
C PHE A 47 9.84 1.42 -18.49
N ASP A 48 10.37 2.02 -17.43
CA ASP A 48 11.60 1.64 -16.76
C ASP A 48 11.38 1.30 -15.28
N CYS A 49 12.30 0.56 -14.72
CA CYS A 49 12.29 0.22 -13.31
C CYS A 49 12.63 1.42 -12.44
N ARG A 50 11.74 1.80 -11.53
CA ARG A 50 11.95 2.90 -10.57
C ARG A 50 13.20 2.71 -9.72
N SER A 51 13.57 1.45 -9.47
CA SER A 51 14.71 1.08 -8.65
C SER A 51 16.04 1.18 -9.41
N CYS A 52 16.19 0.49 -10.55
CA CYS A 52 17.47 0.39 -11.24
C CYS A 52 17.52 1.06 -12.63
N GLY A 53 16.36 1.42 -13.20
CA GLY A 53 16.29 2.03 -14.55
C GLY A 53 16.23 1.01 -15.69
N ASN A 54 16.23 -0.30 -15.40
CA ASN A 54 16.13 -1.32 -16.46
C ASN A 54 14.76 -1.28 -17.14
N THR A 55 14.73 -1.46 -18.45
CA THR A 55 13.50 -1.43 -19.28
C THR A 55 12.87 -2.80 -19.50
N GLU A 56 13.57 -3.89 -19.15
CA GLU A 56 13.03 -5.23 -19.25
C GLU A 56 12.11 -5.54 -18.06
N LEU A 57 10.87 -5.08 -18.14
CA LEU A 57 9.83 -5.32 -17.15
C LEU A 57 8.88 -6.41 -17.65
N LYS A 58 8.55 -7.36 -16.77
CA LYS A 58 7.60 -8.44 -17.03
C LYS A 58 6.33 -8.24 -16.21
N ARG A 59 5.16 -8.24 -16.85
CA ARG A 59 3.88 -8.13 -16.15
C ARG A 59 3.62 -9.35 -15.27
N VAL A 60 3.30 -9.09 -14.01
CA VAL A 60 2.94 -10.08 -12.99
C VAL A 60 1.44 -10.34 -12.99
N VAL A 61 0.66 -9.26 -12.88
CA VAL A 61 -0.80 -9.32 -12.80
C VAL A 61 -1.38 -7.97 -13.28
N SER A 62 -2.56 -8.03 -13.88
CA SER A 62 -3.39 -6.86 -14.17
C SER A 62 -4.72 -6.99 -13.44
N LEU A 63 -5.07 -6.00 -12.62
CA LEU A 63 -6.38 -5.92 -11.98
C LEU A 63 -7.37 -5.07 -12.80
N GLY A 64 -7.01 -4.76 -14.06
CA GLY A 64 -7.81 -3.95 -14.97
C GLY A 64 -7.70 -2.45 -14.69
N TYR A 65 -8.64 -1.68 -15.23
CA TYR A 65 -8.76 -0.25 -14.93
C TYR A 65 -9.55 -0.06 -13.64
N GLN A 66 -8.99 0.68 -12.70
CA GLN A 66 -9.61 0.91 -11.40
C GLN A 66 -9.55 2.37 -10.98
N PRO A 67 -10.52 2.82 -10.17
CA PRO A 67 -10.49 4.15 -9.58
C PRO A 67 -9.41 4.22 -8.49
N LEU A 68 -9.06 5.45 -8.08
CA LEU A 68 -8.21 5.65 -6.90
C LEU A 68 -8.96 5.17 -5.65
N ALA A 69 -8.40 4.17 -4.97
CA ALA A 69 -9.10 3.40 -3.94
C ALA A 69 -9.62 4.21 -2.74
N ASN A 70 -8.93 5.29 -2.37
CA ASN A 70 -9.33 6.19 -1.28
C ASN A 70 -10.10 7.44 -1.74
N ASN A 71 -10.35 7.59 -3.04
CA ASN A 71 -11.09 8.74 -3.59
C ASN A 71 -12.61 8.47 -3.55
N LEU A 72 -13.15 8.38 -2.32
CA LEU A 72 -14.58 8.14 -2.09
C LEU A 72 -15.42 9.26 -2.74
N ILE A 73 -16.48 8.88 -3.44
CA ILE A 73 -17.37 9.81 -4.14
C ILE A 73 -18.63 10.13 -3.31
N ASN A 74 -19.24 11.29 -3.57
CA ASN A 74 -20.37 11.77 -2.78
C ASN A 74 -21.72 11.47 -3.44
N LYS A 75 -21.75 11.29 -4.78
CA LYS A 75 -22.98 11.07 -5.57
C LYS A 75 -22.73 9.99 -6.63
N GLU A 76 -23.76 9.23 -6.96
CA GLU A 76 -23.71 8.21 -8.03
C GLU A 76 -23.37 8.79 -9.41
N SER A 77 -23.80 10.04 -9.68
CA SER A 77 -23.51 10.75 -10.93
C SER A 77 -22.05 11.21 -11.05
N GLU A 78 -21.28 11.18 -9.95
CA GLU A 78 -19.87 11.57 -9.96
C GLU A 78 -19.02 10.56 -10.75
N LYS A 79 -18.26 11.07 -11.71
CA LYS A 79 -17.35 10.26 -12.52
C LYS A 79 -16.07 9.98 -11.75
N CYS A 80 -15.59 8.74 -11.82
CA CYS A 80 -14.30 8.35 -11.27
C CYS A 80 -13.26 8.31 -12.39
N GLU A 81 -12.11 8.95 -12.17
CA GLU A 81 -10.94 8.71 -13.02
C GLU A 81 -10.50 7.25 -12.86
N LEU A 82 -10.29 6.55 -13.96
CA LEU A 82 -9.85 5.16 -13.98
C LEU A 82 -8.41 5.08 -14.49
N TYR A 83 -7.59 4.31 -13.80
CA TYR A 83 -6.20 4.09 -14.13
C TYR A 83 -5.90 2.60 -14.22
N PRO A 84 -5.01 2.14 -15.13
CA PRO A 84 -4.59 0.75 -15.14
C PRO A 84 -3.92 0.40 -13.81
N LEU A 85 -4.28 -0.76 -13.26
CA LEU A 85 -3.74 -1.27 -12.02
C LEU A 85 -3.00 -2.57 -12.29
N GLU A 86 -1.74 -2.44 -12.65
CA GLU A 86 -0.88 -3.54 -13.09
C GLU A 86 0.44 -3.53 -12.34
N VAL A 87 0.93 -4.71 -12.01
CA VAL A 87 2.24 -4.89 -11.38
C VAL A 87 3.22 -5.49 -12.37
N ASN A 88 4.38 -4.87 -12.49
CA ASN A 88 5.50 -5.33 -13.28
C ASN A 88 6.67 -5.76 -12.37
N TYR A 89 7.37 -6.81 -12.77
CA TYR A 89 8.59 -7.32 -12.13
C TYR A 89 9.81 -6.95 -12.97
N CYS A 90 10.84 -6.43 -12.33
CA CYS A 90 12.14 -6.17 -12.95
C CYS A 90 13.06 -7.38 -12.76
N LYS A 91 13.51 -7.97 -13.87
CA LYS A 91 14.39 -9.15 -13.85
C LYS A 91 15.79 -8.84 -13.28
N GLU A 92 16.25 -7.60 -13.41
CA GLU A 92 17.58 -7.17 -12.99
C GLU A 92 17.68 -7.00 -11.47
N CYS A 93 16.85 -6.12 -10.88
CA CYS A 93 16.94 -5.81 -9.46
C CYS A 93 15.86 -6.49 -8.59
N HIS A 94 14.98 -7.28 -9.18
CA HIS A 94 13.87 -8.00 -8.53
C HIS A 94 12.85 -7.12 -7.83
N ASN A 95 12.78 -5.82 -8.19
CA ASN A 95 11.73 -4.94 -7.72
C ASN A 95 10.42 -5.23 -8.44
N CYS A 96 9.30 -5.18 -7.70
CA CYS A 96 7.97 -5.12 -8.29
C CYS A 96 7.40 -3.72 -8.16
N GLN A 97 6.74 -3.24 -9.20
CA GLN A 97 6.23 -1.88 -9.27
C GLN A 97 4.94 -1.80 -10.08
N LEU A 98 4.13 -0.77 -9.84
CA LEU A 98 3.00 -0.44 -10.73
C LEU A 98 3.51 0.01 -12.10
N SER A 99 2.76 -0.32 -13.15
CA SER A 99 3.00 0.12 -14.53
C SER A 99 2.82 1.62 -14.71
N ILE A 100 2.13 2.29 -13.78
CA ILE A 100 1.90 3.74 -13.81
C ILE A 100 2.31 4.42 -12.50
N ALA A 101 2.39 5.75 -12.54
CA ALA A 101 2.45 6.61 -11.37
C ALA A 101 1.41 7.71 -11.48
N VAL A 102 0.35 7.63 -10.71
CA VAL A 102 -0.60 8.74 -10.55
C VAL A 102 0.09 9.89 -9.83
N ASP A 103 -0.22 11.14 -10.19
CA ASP A 103 0.37 12.31 -9.51
C ASP A 103 0.21 12.20 -7.98
N PRO A 104 1.32 12.20 -7.21
CA PRO A 104 1.27 12.11 -5.75
C PRO A 104 0.42 13.20 -5.09
N LYS A 105 0.25 14.36 -5.74
CA LYS A 105 -0.62 15.41 -5.23
C LYS A 105 -2.08 15.00 -5.22
N LYS A 106 -2.55 14.24 -6.23
CA LYS A 106 -3.91 13.69 -6.26
C LYS A 106 -4.15 12.68 -5.14
N LEU A 107 -3.12 11.93 -4.77
CA LEU A 107 -3.22 10.85 -3.77
C LEU A 107 -3.03 11.35 -2.34
N PHE A 108 -2.12 12.31 -2.11
CA PHE A 108 -1.62 12.59 -0.76
C PHE A 108 -1.77 14.05 -0.29
N SER A 109 -2.32 15.00 -1.09
CA SER A 109 -2.45 16.40 -0.64
C SER A 109 -3.49 16.60 0.46
N ASN A 110 -4.54 15.78 0.47
CA ASN A 110 -5.58 15.75 1.52
C ASN A 110 -5.91 14.29 1.82
N TYR A 111 -5.35 13.76 2.90
CA TYR A 111 -5.42 12.33 3.19
C TYR A 111 -6.38 12.06 4.34
N LEU A 112 -7.37 11.18 4.09
CA LEU A 112 -8.45 10.92 5.06
C LEU A 112 -8.05 9.91 6.15
N TYR A 113 -6.98 9.16 5.94
CA TYR A 113 -6.53 8.16 6.91
C TYR A 113 -5.64 8.78 7.98
N THR A 114 -6.11 8.76 9.22
CA THR A 114 -5.38 9.23 10.40
C THR A 114 -4.85 8.02 11.16
N SER A 115 -3.53 7.83 11.17
CA SER A 115 -2.89 6.61 11.70
C SER A 115 -3.09 6.44 13.20
N SER A 116 -3.18 7.52 13.98
CA SER A 116 -3.39 7.47 15.43
C SER A 116 -4.78 6.97 15.84
N THR A 117 -5.73 6.84 14.93
CA THR A 117 -7.06 6.26 15.25
C THR A 117 -6.98 4.78 15.59
N SER A 118 -6.01 4.05 15.06
CA SER A 118 -5.79 2.64 15.35
C SER A 118 -4.98 2.42 16.63
N SER A 119 -5.55 1.72 17.61
CA SER A 119 -4.84 1.33 18.85
C SER A 119 -3.66 0.39 18.54
N VAL A 120 -3.82 -0.50 17.57
CA VAL A 120 -2.77 -1.42 17.11
C VAL A 120 -1.54 -0.63 16.63
N PHE A 121 -1.75 0.40 15.79
CA PHE A 121 -0.65 1.24 15.32
C PHE A 121 -0.02 2.08 16.42
N ARG A 122 -0.82 2.67 17.32
CA ARG A 122 -0.27 3.41 18.45
C ARG A 122 0.66 2.53 19.28
N ASN A 123 0.22 1.32 19.66
CA ASN A 123 1.02 0.38 20.43
C ASN A 123 2.28 -0.07 19.70
N HIS A 124 2.16 -0.36 18.38
CA HIS A 124 3.29 -0.70 17.53
C HIS A 124 4.39 0.38 17.58
N PHE A 125 4.05 1.65 17.44
CA PHE A 125 5.03 2.74 17.47
C PHE A 125 5.57 3.03 18.87
N VAL A 126 4.78 2.80 19.94
CA VAL A 126 5.27 2.88 21.32
C VAL A 126 6.38 1.85 21.55
N GLU A 127 6.16 0.59 21.17
CA GLU A 127 7.16 -0.46 21.32
C GLU A 127 8.37 -0.25 20.39
N ALA A 128 8.14 0.21 19.16
CA ALA A 128 9.21 0.56 18.24
C ALA A 128 10.10 1.69 18.78
N ALA A 129 9.53 2.76 19.33
CA ALA A 129 10.30 3.87 19.90
C ALA A 129 11.16 3.44 21.08
N LYS A 130 10.62 2.62 22.01
CA LYS A 130 11.39 2.04 23.12
C LYS A 130 12.53 1.18 22.61
N LYS A 131 12.27 0.30 21.65
CA LYS A 131 13.25 -0.57 21.02
C LYS A 131 14.37 0.23 20.36
N TYR A 132 14.04 1.21 19.52
CA TYR A 132 15.05 2.02 18.82
C TYR A 132 15.87 2.86 19.78
N THR A 133 15.26 3.43 20.82
CA THR A 133 15.96 4.18 21.85
C THR A 133 17.04 3.35 22.52
N ARG A 134 16.70 2.11 22.91
CA ARG A 134 17.63 1.18 23.57
C ARG A 134 18.73 0.67 22.62
N GLU A 135 18.33 0.12 21.47
CA GLU A 135 19.24 -0.61 20.58
C GLU A 135 20.15 0.30 19.79
N LEU A 136 19.71 1.50 19.42
CA LEU A 136 20.54 2.50 18.75
C LEU A 136 21.22 3.46 19.73
N LYS A 137 21.04 3.26 21.05
CA LYS A 137 21.62 4.08 22.13
C LYS A 137 21.30 5.58 21.92
N LEU A 138 20.04 5.91 21.59
CA LEU A 138 19.63 7.29 21.33
C LEU A 138 19.63 8.10 22.62
N ASN A 139 20.17 9.32 22.55
CA ASN A 139 20.22 10.27 23.67
C ASN A 139 19.04 11.23 23.61
N LYS A 140 18.23 11.30 24.64
CA LYS A 140 17.00 12.11 24.69
C LYS A 140 17.21 13.61 24.49
N LYS A 141 18.37 14.14 24.93
CA LYS A 141 18.72 15.57 24.80
C LYS A 141 19.31 15.91 23.43
N ASN A 142 20.10 15.02 22.86
CA ASN A 142 20.96 15.31 21.71
C ASN A 142 20.52 14.66 20.41
N SER A 143 19.99 13.44 20.45
CA SER A 143 19.59 12.74 19.23
C SER A 143 18.47 13.43 18.50
N TYR A 144 18.64 13.56 17.18
CA TYR A 144 17.67 14.14 16.26
C TYR A 144 16.99 13.04 15.44
N ILE A 145 15.67 13.02 15.50
CA ILE A 145 14.82 12.00 14.87
C ILE A 145 13.93 12.66 13.83
N ILE A 146 13.92 12.10 12.63
CA ILE A 146 13.05 12.53 11.54
C ILE A 146 12.13 11.35 11.17
N ASP A 147 10.85 11.63 10.96
CA ASP A 147 9.87 10.68 10.43
C ASP A 147 9.34 11.19 9.09
N ILE A 148 9.51 10.39 8.03
CA ILE A 148 9.09 10.69 6.67
C ILE A 148 7.72 10.07 6.40
N GLY A 149 6.76 10.86 5.90
CA GLY A 149 5.35 10.48 5.82
C GLY A 149 4.76 10.34 7.21
N SER A 150 5.05 11.34 8.07
CA SER A 150 4.78 11.26 9.52
C SER A 150 3.30 11.22 9.89
N ASN A 151 2.38 11.37 8.92
CA ASN A 151 0.95 11.41 9.13
C ASN A 151 0.59 12.43 10.23
N ASP A 152 -0.21 12.08 11.21
CA ASP A 152 -0.57 12.92 12.35
C ASP A 152 0.47 12.89 13.50
N GLY A 153 1.66 12.36 13.25
CA GLY A 153 2.77 12.27 14.20
C GLY A 153 2.77 11.01 15.06
N VAL A 154 2.00 9.99 14.69
CA VAL A 154 1.81 8.77 15.48
C VAL A 154 3.12 8.06 15.84
N ALA A 155 4.12 8.03 14.94
CA ALA A 155 5.42 7.42 15.21
C ALA A 155 6.34 8.32 16.05
N LEU A 156 6.19 9.64 15.99
CA LEU A 156 6.99 10.62 16.74
C LEU A 156 6.47 10.87 18.16
N LYS A 157 5.14 10.74 18.38
CA LYS A 157 4.53 10.95 19.69
C LYS A 157 5.21 10.13 20.80
N PRO A 158 5.48 8.82 20.63
CA PRO A 158 6.18 8.03 21.63
C PRO A 158 7.58 8.55 21.97
N PHE A 159 8.33 9.08 21.00
CA PHE A 159 9.63 9.69 21.28
C PHE A 159 9.48 10.98 22.09
N LEU A 160 8.48 11.80 21.77
CA LEU A 160 8.17 13.00 22.56
C LEU A 160 7.84 12.61 24.03
N ASP A 161 7.04 11.57 24.21
CA ASP A 161 6.65 11.05 25.54
C ASP A 161 7.85 10.44 26.31
N LEU A 162 8.83 9.87 25.61
CA LEU A 162 10.11 9.44 26.18
C LEU A 162 11.05 10.59 26.53
N GLY A 163 10.71 11.84 26.20
CA GLY A 163 11.47 13.05 26.52
C GLY A 163 12.46 13.49 25.44
N PHE A 164 12.34 13.01 24.20
CA PHE A 164 13.14 13.51 23.07
C PHE A 164 12.70 14.92 22.67
N LYS A 165 13.66 15.86 22.56
CA LYS A 165 13.38 17.27 22.25
C LYS A 165 13.57 17.62 20.77
N LYS A 166 14.37 16.82 20.04
CA LYS A 166 14.74 17.09 18.63
C LYS A 166 14.05 16.08 17.72
N ILE A 167 12.77 16.32 17.44
CA ILE A 167 11.97 15.49 16.53
C ILE A 167 11.41 16.35 15.40
N LEU A 168 11.22 15.77 14.22
CA LEU A 168 10.63 16.43 13.06
C LEU A 168 9.85 15.43 12.21
N GLY A 169 8.59 15.73 11.95
CA GLY A 169 7.80 15.07 10.91
C GLY A 169 7.97 15.73 9.54
N VAL A 170 7.89 14.95 8.47
CA VAL A 170 7.79 15.45 7.09
C VAL A 170 6.53 14.82 6.50
N GLU A 171 5.50 15.65 6.21
CA GLU A 171 4.17 15.16 5.82
C GLU A 171 3.59 16.02 4.68
N PRO A 172 3.30 15.44 3.50
CA PRO A 172 2.73 16.18 2.38
C PRO A 172 1.27 16.56 2.60
N ALA A 173 0.46 15.78 3.32
CA ALA A 173 -0.94 16.07 3.57
C ALA A 173 -1.10 17.24 4.52
N LYS A 174 -1.66 18.34 4.01
CA LYS A 174 -1.81 19.59 4.77
C LYS A 174 -2.67 19.42 6.03
N ASN A 175 -3.76 18.65 5.94
CA ASN A 175 -4.64 18.39 7.07
C ASN A 175 -3.93 17.61 8.18
N LEU A 176 -3.12 16.60 7.85
CA LEU A 176 -2.38 15.78 8.81
C LEU A 176 -1.21 16.53 9.43
N ALA A 177 -0.42 17.24 8.63
CA ALA A 177 0.65 18.09 9.13
C ALA A 177 0.13 19.16 10.10
N LYS A 178 -1.03 19.77 9.82
CA LYS A 178 -1.70 20.71 10.74
C LYS A 178 -2.10 20.02 12.05
N LEU A 179 -2.63 18.80 11.99
CA LEU A 179 -3.02 18.02 13.16
C LEU A 179 -1.80 17.67 14.03
N ALA A 180 -0.71 17.19 13.42
CA ALA A 180 0.54 16.88 14.12
C ALA A 180 1.11 18.10 14.85
N ASN A 181 1.17 19.26 14.16
CA ASN A 181 1.64 20.50 14.77
C ASN A 181 0.74 20.97 15.94
N LYS A 182 -0.59 20.81 15.83
CA LYS A 182 -1.53 21.06 16.93
C LYS A 182 -1.22 20.18 18.14
N ASN A 183 -0.78 18.95 17.92
CA ASN A 183 -0.38 17.98 18.95
C ASN A 183 1.09 18.16 19.40
N LYS A 184 1.69 19.34 19.16
CA LYS A 184 3.08 19.69 19.54
C LYS A 184 4.16 18.83 18.88
N ILE A 185 3.85 18.17 17.78
CA ILE A 185 4.80 17.42 16.96
C ILE A 185 5.18 18.29 15.76
N ARG A 186 6.35 18.94 15.86
CA ARG A 186 6.85 19.80 14.78
C ARG A 186 6.89 19.01 13.47
N THR A 187 6.14 19.48 12.46
CA THR A 187 6.00 18.81 11.18
C THR A 187 6.15 19.82 10.03
N PHE A 188 7.07 19.51 9.12
CA PHE A 188 7.23 20.21 7.85
C PHE A 188 6.18 19.70 6.87
N ASN A 189 5.32 20.59 6.36
CA ASN A 189 4.33 20.25 5.35
C ASN A 189 4.94 20.27 3.94
N GLY A 190 5.17 19.09 3.39
CA GLY A 190 5.71 18.91 2.04
C GLY A 190 6.28 17.51 1.82
N PHE A 191 6.56 17.22 0.56
CA PHE A 191 7.26 15.98 0.18
C PHE A 191 8.76 16.07 0.49
N LEU A 192 9.38 14.92 0.78
CA LEU A 192 10.83 14.81 0.88
C LEU A 192 11.44 14.78 -0.53
N GLU A 193 11.84 15.96 -1.02
CA GLU A 193 12.40 16.18 -2.34
C GLU A 193 13.61 17.12 -2.24
N LYS A 194 14.51 17.09 -3.24
CA LYS A 194 15.72 17.94 -3.30
C LYS A 194 15.41 19.43 -3.12
N LYS A 195 14.31 19.92 -3.68
CA LYS A 195 13.89 21.33 -3.53
C LYS A 195 13.53 21.72 -2.09
N ASN A 196 13.08 20.76 -1.28
CA ASN A 196 12.64 20.99 0.10
C ASN A 196 13.71 20.68 1.14
N ILE A 197 14.72 19.88 0.79
CA ILE A 197 15.70 19.37 1.77
C ILE A 197 16.49 20.48 2.48
N LYS A 198 16.71 21.62 1.82
CA LYS A 198 17.39 22.78 2.42
C LYS A 198 16.64 23.35 3.63
N LYS A 199 15.33 23.10 3.75
CA LYS A 199 14.47 23.53 4.87
C LYS A 199 14.51 22.57 6.06
N ILE A 200 15.15 21.40 5.89
CA ILE A 200 15.23 20.35 6.91
C ILE A 200 16.66 20.32 7.45
N LYS A 201 16.79 20.38 8.78
CA LYS A 201 18.10 20.31 9.44
C LYS A 201 18.74 18.95 9.17
N LYS A 202 20.01 18.95 8.80
CA LYS A 202 20.85 17.74 8.62
C LYS A 202 21.30 17.16 9.96
N ASN A 203 22.02 16.00 9.89
CA ASN A 203 22.63 15.30 11.00
C ASN A 203 21.62 14.55 11.90
N ALA A 204 20.61 13.93 11.28
CA ALA A 204 19.69 13.05 11.97
C ALA A 204 20.42 11.79 12.48
N ASP A 205 20.13 11.37 13.72
CA ASP A 205 20.58 10.13 14.30
C ASP A 205 19.69 8.95 13.89
N LEU A 206 18.40 9.25 13.70
CA LEU A 206 17.41 8.28 13.27
C LEU A 206 16.49 8.93 12.22
N ILE A 207 16.29 8.24 11.11
CA ILE A 207 15.26 8.57 10.11
C ILE A 207 14.32 7.38 10.01
N LEU A 208 13.05 7.62 10.21
CA LEU A 208 11.97 6.66 10.04
C LEU A 208 11.27 6.89 8.70
N ALA A 209 10.83 5.79 8.06
CA ALA A 209 9.98 5.81 6.88
C ALA A 209 9.05 4.59 6.94
N SER A 210 7.97 4.70 7.72
CA SER A 210 7.05 3.59 7.96
C SER A 210 5.85 3.69 7.01
N ASN A 211 5.68 2.67 6.16
CA ASN A 211 4.60 2.59 5.15
C ASN A 211 4.54 3.79 4.20
N VAL A 212 5.68 4.38 3.88
CA VAL A 212 5.80 5.54 2.97
C VAL A 212 6.76 5.28 1.82
N PHE A 213 7.80 4.45 2.01
CA PHE A 213 8.82 4.21 0.98
C PHE A 213 8.24 3.52 -0.27
N ALA A 214 7.19 2.71 -0.11
CA ALA A 214 6.44 2.12 -1.21
C ALA A 214 5.62 3.15 -2.01
N HIS A 215 5.33 4.31 -1.42
CA HIS A 215 4.48 5.37 -1.98
C HIS A 215 5.25 6.44 -2.76
N SER A 216 6.53 6.22 -3.04
CA SER A 216 7.33 7.18 -3.82
C SER A 216 7.53 6.70 -5.26
N ASP A 217 7.15 7.55 -6.22
CA ASP A 217 7.56 7.37 -7.63
C ASP A 217 9.01 7.78 -7.83
N LYS A 218 9.51 8.73 -7.04
CA LYS A 218 10.88 9.25 -7.09
C LYS A 218 11.78 8.59 -6.05
N LEU A 219 11.89 7.26 -6.09
CA LEU A 219 12.62 6.47 -5.10
C LEU A 219 14.07 6.92 -4.89
N LYS A 220 14.81 7.13 -5.99
CA LYS A 220 16.23 7.54 -5.93
C LYS A 220 16.38 8.89 -5.23
N GLU A 221 15.57 9.88 -5.61
CA GLU A 221 15.57 11.20 -4.99
C GLU A 221 15.24 11.12 -3.50
N MET A 222 14.23 10.33 -3.12
CA MET A 222 13.86 10.12 -1.72
C MET A 222 14.99 9.50 -0.90
N ALA A 223 15.64 8.46 -1.44
CA ALA A 223 16.77 7.79 -0.78
C ALA A 223 17.97 8.72 -0.62
N GLU A 224 18.34 9.47 -1.68
CA GLU A 224 19.40 10.48 -1.64
C GLU A 224 19.11 11.55 -0.57
N CYS A 225 17.87 12.03 -0.49
CA CYS A 225 17.44 12.97 0.53
C CYS A 225 17.61 12.40 1.95
N MET A 226 17.10 11.19 2.21
CA MET A 226 17.26 10.53 3.51
C MET A 226 18.74 10.35 3.89
N ILE A 227 19.56 9.84 2.97
CA ILE A 227 20.99 9.65 3.19
C ILE A 227 21.73 10.97 3.47
N SER A 228 21.35 12.06 2.78
CA SER A 228 21.96 13.38 2.97
C SER A 228 21.59 14.03 4.30
N LEU A 229 20.41 13.71 4.84
CA LEU A 229 19.95 14.18 6.15
C LEU A 229 20.60 13.41 7.31
N LEU A 230 21.05 12.18 7.06
CA LEU A 230 21.57 11.28 8.08
C LEU A 230 22.99 11.72 8.53
N ASN A 231 23.30 11.65 9.83
CA ASN A 231 24.67 11.81 10.32
C ASN A 231 25.51 10.55 9.99
N LYS A 232 26.84 10.61 10.24
CA LYS A 232 27.77 9.50 9.91
C LYS A 232 27.43 8.20 10.64
N LYS A 233 26.93 8.27 11.87
CA LYS A 233 26.59 7.11 12.71
C LYS A 233 25.11 6.79 12.70
N GLY A 234 24.27 7.62 12.06
CA GLY A 234 22.84 7.52 12.03
C GLY A 234 22.33 6.24 11.37
N THR A 235 21.06 5.97 11.60
CA THR A 235 20.36 4.81 11.05
C THR A 235 19.09 5.26 10.36
N ILE A 236 18.82 4.77 9.15
CA ILE A 236 17.52 4.84 8.51
C ILE A 236 16.79 3.54 8.81
N ILE A 237 15.53 3.63 9.23
CA ILE A 237 14.64 2.47 9.40
C ILE A 237 13.47 2.61 8.45
N ILE A 238 13.31 1.66 7.56
CA ILE A 238 12.19 1.58 6.63
C ILE A 238 11.34 0.38 7.03
N GLU A 239 10.03 0.62 7.16
CA GLU A 239 9.03 -0.43 7.32
C GLU A 239 8.06 -0.36 6.14
N VAL A 240 7.93 -1.48 5.41
CA VAL A 240 7.07 -1.60 4.23
C VAL A 240 6.41 -2.96 4.18
N GLN A 241 5.31 -3.06 3.48
CA GLN A 241 4.68 -4.33 3.15
C GLN A 241 5.69 -5.30 2.54
N TYR A 242 5.66 -6.56 2.99
CA TYR A 242 6.60 -7.58 2.55
C TYR A 242 6.04 -8.33 1.33
N LEU A 243 6.66 -8.12 0.17
CA LEU A 243 6.24 -8.74 -1.09
C LEU A 243 6.13 -10.27 -1.00
N MET A 244 7.06 -10.94 -0.30
CA MET A 244 6.98 -12.40 -0.16
C MET A 244 5.68 -12.84 0.52
N ASN A 245 5.21 -12.10 1.54
CA ASN A 245 3.93 -12.38 2.17
C ASN A 245 2.76 -12.12 1.20
N THR A 246 2.80 -11.02 0.45
CA THR A 246 1.78 -10.72 -0.57
C THR A 246 1.65 -11.86 -1.58
N LEU A 247 2.78 -12.40 -2.07
CA LEU A 247 2.79 -13.52 -3.02
C LEU A 247 2.33 -14.84 -2.39
N LYS A 248 2.75 -15.11 -1.14
CA LYS A 248 2.43 -16.35 -0.41
C LYS A 248 0.96 -16.39 0.00
N ASP A 249 0.46 -15.31 0.58
CA ASP A 249 -0.85 -15.21 1.21
C ASP A 249 -1.91 -14.66 0.23
N LEU A 250 -1.53 -14.46 -1.03
CA LEU A 250 -2.38 -14.00 -2.13
C LEU A 250 -3.15 -12.71 -1.80
N THR A 251 -2.51 -11.78 -1.09
CA THR A 251 -3.13 -10.51 -0.67
C THR A 251 -3.03 -9.45 -1.77
N PHE A 252 -3.63 -9.75 -2.92
CA PHE A 252 -3.62 -8.90 -4.11
C PHE A 252 -4.33 -7.55 -3.90
N ASP A 253 -5.24 -7.47 -2.96
CA ASP A 253 -5.96 -6.26 -2.57
C ASP A 253 -5.05 -5.18 -1.95
N ASN A 254 -3.81 -5.53 -1.62
CA ASN A 254 -2.74 -4.60 -1.31
C ASN A 254 -2.20 -3.85 -2.55
N ILE A 255 -2.63 -4.28 -3.76
CA ILE A 255 -2.26 -3.63 -5.02
C ILE A 255 -3.27 -2.51 -5.28
N TYR A 256 -2.87 -1.25 -5.06
CA TYR A 256 -3.63 -0.05 -5.39
C TYR A 256 -2.69 1.12 -5.67
N HIS A 257 -3.20 2.18 -6.28
CA HIS A 257 -2.38 3.22 -6.93
C HIS A 257 -1.45 4.02 -6.00
N GLU A 258 -1.66 3.97 -4.69
CA GLU A 258 -0.77 4.57 -3.71
C GLU A 258 0.52 3.76 -3.48
N HIS A 259 0.49 2.44 -3.76
CA HIS A 259 1.63 1.54 -3.61
C HIS A 259 2.38 1.40 -4.94
N TYR A 260 3.23 2.36 -5.27
CA TYR A 260 4.00 2.31 -6.52
C TYR A 260 5.01 1.16 -6.57
N ASN A 261 5.46 0.66 -5.41
CA ASN A 261 6.51 -0.36 -5.31
C ASN A 261 6.16 -1.43 -4.28
N TYR A 262 6.56 -2.66 -4.56
CA TYR A 262 6.35 -3.83 -3.71
C TYR A 262 7.71 -4.45 -3.38
N TRP A 263 8.09 -4.42 -2.12
CA TRP A 263 9.44 -4.66 -1.68
C TRP A 263 9.66 -6.06 -1.12
N SER A 264 10.70 -6.75 -1.63
CA SER A 264 11.38 -7.85 -0.94
C SER A 264 12.67 -7.34 -0.29
N LEU A 265 13.28 -8.13 0.61
CA LEU A 265 14.60 -7.79 1.13
C LEU A 265 15.66 -7.77 0.02
N THR A 266 15.56 -8.73 -0.92
CA THR A 266 16.43 -8.80 -2.11
C THR A 266 16.39 -7.50 -2.89
N SER A 267 15.21 -6.99 -3.23
CA SER A 267 15.07 -5.74 -3.99
C SER A 267 15.52 -4.50 -3.19
N LEU A 268 15.26 -4.45 -1.88
CA LEU A 268 15.74 -3.37 -1.02
C LEU A 268 17.27 -3.35 -0.92
N VAL A 269 17.92 -4.51 -0.78
CA VAL A 269 19.39 -4.62 -0.75
C VAL A 269 19.98 -4.14 -2.08
N ASN A 270 19.43 -4.60 -3.21
CA ASN A 270 19.87 -4.16 -4.54
C ASN A 270 19.69 -2.65 -4.73
N PHE A 271 18.59 -2.10 -4.22
CA PHE A 271 18.31 -0.67 -4.29
C PHE A 271 19.32 0.16 -3.47
N PHE A 272 19.52 -0.15 -2.18
CA PHE A 272 20.37 0.65 -1.30
C PHE A 272 21.87 0.52 -1.61
N ASN A 273 22.31 -0.60 -2.20
CA ASN A 273 23.68 -0.76 -2.67
C ASN A 273 24.10 0.31 -3.70
N GLN A 274 23.14 0.87 -4.48
CA GLN A 274 23.41 1.94 -5.44
C GLN A 274 23.84 3.27 -4.78
N PHE A 275 23.51 3.46 -3.48
CA PHE A 275 23.79 4.68 -2.71
C PHE A 275 24.93 4.54 -1.70
N ASN A 276 25.76 3.51 -1.82
CA ASN A 276 26.78 3.20 -0.81
C ASN A 276 26.21 3.04 0.61
N ALA A 277 24.94 2.67 0.71
CA ALA A 277 24.24 2.40 1.95
C ALA A 277 23.97 0.89 2.09
N LYS A 278 24.09 0.36 3.31
CA LYS A 278 23.92 -1.08 3.56
C LYS A 278 22.78 -1.35 4.52
N ILE A 279 21.95 -2.31 4.17
CA ILE A 279 21.00 -2.93 5.10
C ILE A 279 21.81 -3.89 5.98
N PHE A 280 21.89 -3.56 7.27
CA PHE A 280 22.66 -4.37 8.20
C PHE A 280 21.81 -5.26 9.10
N ARG A 281 20.51 -4.95 9.24
CA ARG A 281 19.53 -5.73 10.00
C ARG A 281 18.19 -5.75 9.27
N SER A 282 17.44 -6.84 9.41
CA SER A 282 16.06 -6.98 8.91
C SER A 282 15.19 -7.73 9.91
N GLU A 283 13.90 -7.39 9.95
CA GLU A 283 12.91 -8.00 10.83
C GLU A 283 11.59 -8.17 10.08
N LYS A 284 10.86 -9.26 10.40
CA LYS A 284 9.45 -9.40 10.01
C LYS A 284 8.59 -8.72 11.07
N VAL A 285 7.56 -8.02 10.64
CA VAL A 285 6.65 -7.26 11.51
C VAL A 285 5.22 -7.60 11.17
N ASN A 286 4.40 -7.86 12.20
CA ASN A 286 2.99 -8.25 12.03
C ASN A 286 2.09 -7.03 11.90
N THR A 287 2.35 -6.16 10.91
CA THR A 287 1.50 -5.03 10.54
C THR A 287 1.04 -5.20 9.09
N HIS A 288 -0.13 -4.68 8.74
CA HIS A 288 -0.68 -4.67 7.38
C HIS A 288 -0.74 -6.03 6.64
N GLY A 289 -0.85 -7.14 7.36
CA GLY A 289 -0.80 -8.49 6.77
C GLY A 289 0.63 -9.01 6.55
N GLY A 290 1.60 -8.43 7.27
CA GLY A 290 3.00 -8.78 7.24
C GLY A 290 3.87 -7.76 6.51
N SER A 291 4.77 -7.15 7.28
CA SER A 291 5.72 -6.14 6.82
C SER A 291 7.15 -6.60 7.04
N ILE A 292 8.06 -5.95 6.34
CA ILE A 292 9.50 -6.04 6.57
C ILE A 292 10.00 -4.71 7.10
N ARG A 293 10.84 -4.77 8.14
CA ARG A 293 11.58 -3.63 8.66
C ARG A 293 13.06 -3.82 8.40
N VAL A 294 13.68 -2.81 7.79
CA VAL A 294 15.11 -2.84 7.47
C VAL A 294 15.83 -1.66 8.10
N TYR A 295 17.05 -1.92 8.58
CA TYR A 295 17.92 -0.95 9.21
C TYR A 295 19.10 -0.69 8.30
N ILE A 296 19.33 0.58 7.95
CA ILE A 296 20.25 1.00 6.91
C ILE A 296 21.26 2.01 7.47
N LYS A 297 22.52 1.85 7.12
CA LYS A 297 23.58 2.81 7.40
C LYS A 297 24.34 3.19 6.13
N LYS A 298 24.82 4.44 6.10
CA LYS A 298 25.74 4.91 5.04
C LYS A 298 27.21 4.57 5.33
N ASP A 299 27.45 3.44 5.98
CA ASP A 299 28.76 2.91 6.27
C ASP A 299 28.96 1.57 5.57
N LYS A 300 29.89 1.55 4.61
CA LYS A 300 30.22 0.33 3.85
C LYS A 300 30.82 -0.78 4.72
N LYS A 301 31.42 -0.44 5.87
CA LYS A 301 32.08 -1.35 6.78
C LYS A 301 31.14 -1.92 7.85
N VAL A 302 29.86 -1.51 7.87
CA VAL A 302 28.91 -2.03 8.85
C VAL A 302 28.77 -3.55 8.72
N LYS A 303 28.87 -4.26 9.84
CA LYS A 303 28.71 -5.71 9.92
C LYS A 303 27.24 -6.08 9.65
N ILE A 304 27.02 -6.91 8.65
CA ILE A 304 25.67 -7.41 8.30
C ILE A 304 25.32 -8.52 9.29
N GLU A 305 24.19 -8.36 9.98
CA GLU A 305 23.68 -9.33 10.96
C GLU A 305 23.13 -10.60 10.30
N SER A 306 23.04 -11.68 11.09
CA SER A 306 22.50 -12.97 10.62
C SER A 306 21.05 -12.88 10.15
N SER A 307 20.27 -11.95 10.70
CA SER A 307 18.87 -11.68 10.30
C SER A 307 18.71 -11.40 8.81
N VAL A 308 19.59 -10.60 8.23
CA VAL A 308 19.60 -10.29 6.79
C VAL A 308 19.91 -11.54 5.97
N LYS A 309 20.98 -12.27 6.36
CA LYS A 309 21.40 -13.48 5.64
C LYS A 309 20.32 -14.56 5.68
N LYS A 310 19.67 -14.75 6.84
CA LYS A 310 18.58 -15.71 7.02
C LYS A 310 17.38 -15.36 6.12
N MET A 311 16.96 -14.11 6.14
CA MET A 311 15.79 -13.68 5.35
C MET A 311 16.05 -13.73 3.85
N LEU A 312 17.27 -13.39 3.38
CA LEU A 312 17.65 -13.55 1.97
C LEU A 312 17.61 -15.01 1.52
N LYS A 313 18.07 -15.96 2.37
CA LYS A 313 17.96 -17.39 2.08
C LYS A 313 16.51 -17.86 2.02
N GLU A 314 15.63 -17.34 2.89
CA GLU A 314 14.20 -17.65 2.86
C GLU A 314 13.56 -17.15 1.54
N GLU A 315 13.88 -15.93 1.10
CA GLU A 315 13.42 -15.36 -0.18
C GLU A 315 13.94 -16.17 -1.38
N GLU A 316 15.20 -16.58 -1.36
CA GLU A 316 15.79 -17.42 -2.40
C GLU A 316 15.08 -18.77 -2.51
N LYS A 317 14.86 -19.46 -1.37
CA LYS A 317 14.11 -20.71 -1.31
C LYS A 317 12.65 -20.55 -1.80
N PHE A 318 12.04 -19.41 -1.52
CA PHE A 318 10.68 -19.10 -1.99
C PHE A 318 10.64 -18.81 -3.50
N GLY A 319 11.76 -18.39 -4.09
CA GLY A 319 11.87 -18.07 -5.50
C GLY A 319 11.59 -16.60 -5.84
N ILE A 320 11.92 -15.66 -4.96
CA ILE A 320 11.76 -14.20 -5.21
C ILE A 320 12.51 -13.73 -6.47
N LYS A 321 13.62 -14.39 -6.83
CA LYS A 321 14.37 -14.09 -8.06
C LYS A 321 13.83 -14.81 -9.30
N ASN A 322 12.82 -15.66 -9.18
CA ASN A 322 12.27 -16.46 -10.25
C ASN A 322 10.93 -15.91 -10.73
N PHE A 323 10.85 -15.48 -11.98
CA PHE A 323 9.62 -14.92 -12.55
C PHE A 323 8.43 -15.91 -12.53
N LYS A 324 8.67 -17.23 -12.60
CA LYS A 324 7.61 -18.24 -12.49
C LYS A 324 6.81 -18.14 -11.17
N THR A 325 7.44 -17.68 -10.08
CA THR A 325 6.75 -17.44 -8.80
C THR A 325 5.66 -16.37 -8.96
N TYR A 326 5.98 -15.32 -9.70
CA TYR A 326 5.07 -14.21 -9.98
C TYR A 326 3.96 -14.57 -10.99
N GLN A 327 4.28 -15.38 -11.99
CA GLN A 327 3.27 -15.90 -12.93
C GLN A 327 2.23 -16.73 -12.19
N LYS A 328 2.67 -17.67 -11.35
CA LYS A 328 1.77 -18.48 -10.52
C LYS A 328 0.90 -17.64 -9.58
N PHE A 329 1.44 -16.53 -9.06
CA PHE A 329 0.65 -15.59 -8.27
C PHE A 329 -0.47 -14.98 -9.13
N GLY A 330 -0.14 -14.43 -10.31
CA GLY A 330 -1.13 -13.86 -11.22
C GLY A 330 -2.25 -14.85 -11.59
N GLU A 331 -1.89 -16.09 -11.96
CA GLU A 331 -2.86 -17.16 -12.27
C GLU A 331 -3.81 -17.43 -11.11
N LYS A 332 -3.27 -17.55 -9.89
CA LYS A 332 -4.07 -17.77 -8.68
C LYS A 332 -5.03 -16.61 -8.38
N ILE A 333 -4.62 -15.37 -8.62
CA ILE A 333 -5.47 -14.19 -8.39
C ILE A 333 -6.69 -14.20 -9.32
N TYR A 334 -6.54 -14.59 -10.58
CA TYR A 334 -7.69 -14.74 -11.48
C TYR A 334 -8.61 -15.90 -11.05
N LYS A 335 -8.05 -17.00 -10.56
CA LYS A 335 -8.85 -18.10 -10.01
C LYS A 335 -9.63 -17.68 -8.76
N ILE A 336 -9.04 -16.88 -7.89
CA ILE A 336 -9.72 -16.26 -6.74
C ILE A 336 -10.94 -15.46 -7.20
N LYS A 337 -10.79 -14.64 -8.25
CA LYS A 337 -11.91 -13.87 -8.79
C LYS A 337 -13.08 -14.75 -9.20
N GLU A 338 -12.81 -15.84 -9.95
CA GLU A 338 -13.85 -16.79 -10.34
C GLU A 338 -14.55 -17.41 -9.13
N ASN A 339 -13.78 -17.86 -8.13
CA ASN A 339 -14.32 -18.48 -6.93
C ASN A 339 -15.21 -17.52 -6.14
N VAL A 340 -14.74 -16.29 -5.92
CA VAL A 340 -15.50 -15.27 -5.18
C VAL A 340 -16.83 -14.98 -5.88
N LEU A 341 -16.84 -14.84 -7.21
CA LEU A 341 -18.09 -14.60 -7.97
C LEU A 341 -19.09 -15.72 -7.83
N VAL A 342 -18.63 -16.99 -7.91
CA VAL A 342 -19.48 -18.15 -7.70
C VAL A 342 -20.06 -18.17 -6.28
N ASN A 343 -19.23 -17.90 -5.28
CA ASN A 343 -19.66 -17.99 -3.87
C ASN A 343 -20.57 -16.80 -3.48
N ILE A 344 -20.36 -15.59 -4.01
CA ILE A 344 -21.29 -14.47 -3.84
C ILE A 344 -22.65 -14.78 -4.45
N LYS A 345 -22.69 -15.42 -5.63
CA LYS A 345 -23.95 -15.87 -6.25
C LYS A 345 -24.71 -16.82 -5.35
N LYS A 346 -24.06 -17.85 -4.79
CA LYS A 346 -24.69 -18.78 -3.82
C LYS A 346 -25.27 -18.06 -2.59
N ILE A 347 -24.56 -17.04 -2.05
CA ILE A 347 -25.08 -16.25 -0.92
C ILE A 347 -26.38 -15.53 -1.32
N LYS A 348 -26.44 -14.96 -2.54
CA LYS A 348 -27.61 -14.21 -3.02
C LYS A 348 -28.81 -15.12 -3.36
N GLU A 349 -28.58 -16.34 -3.86
CA GLU A 349 -29.64 -17.33 -4.16
C GLU A 349 -30.42 -17.69 -2.90
N ASN A 350 -29.82 -17.61 -1.71
CA ASN A 350 -30.50 -17.78 -0.44
C ASN A 350 -31.29 -16.55 0.05
N ASN A 351 -31.56 -15.57 -0.81
CA ASN A 351 -32.30 -14.34 -0.53
C ASN A 351 -31.83 -13.54 0.70
N LYS A 352 -30.55 -13.66 1.05
CA LYS A 352 -29.99 -12.95 2.20
C LYS A 352 -29.57 -11.54 1.82
N ILE A 353 -29.89 -10.60 2.69
CA ILE A 353 -29.34 -9.23 2.61
C ILE A 353 -27.85 -9.35 2.89
N LEU A 354 -27.02 -8.95 1.91
CA LEU A 354 -25.57 -8.95 2.05
C LEU A 354 -25.09 -7.54 2.35
N ILE A 355 -24.43 -7.38 3.50
CA ILE A 355 -23.87 -6.12 3.97
C ILE A 355 -22.35 -6.26 4.04
N GLY A 356 -21.61 -5.29 3.51
CA GLY A 356 -20.16 -5.23 3.69
C GLY A 356 -19.78 -4.63 5.05
N TYR A 357 -18.64 -5.01 5.62
CA TYR A 357 -18.07 -4.37 6.80
C TYR A 357 -16.63 -3.93 6.56
N GLY A 358 -16.39 -2.63 6.72
CA GLY A 358 -15.11 -1.95 6.49
C GLY A 358 -14.93 -1.49 5.04
N ALA A 359 -14.55 -0.23 4.89
CA ALA A 359 -14.27 0.42 3.59
C ALA A 359 -12.81 0.89 3.49
N PRO A 360 -11.78 0.03 3.73
CA PRO A 360 -10.39 0.37 3.48
C PRO A 360 -10.10 0.40 1.97
N ALA A 361 -8.96 0.97 1.56
CA ALA A 361 -8.50 0.96 0.17
C ALA A 361 -8.51 -0.46 -0.45
N LYS A 362 -8.11 -1.47 0.33
CA LYS A 362 -8.14 -2.88 -0.07
C LYS A 362 -9.52 -3.35 -0.51
N ALA A 363 -10.57 -2.97 0.22
CA ALA A 363 -11.95 -3.30 -0.13
C ALA A 363 -12.35 -2.68 -1.47
N SER A 364 -11.96 -1.42 -1.70
CA SER A 364 -12.20 -0.74 -2.98
C SER A 364 -11.55 -1.50 -4.15
N THR A 365 -10.28 -1.90 -3.99
CA THR A 365 -9.55 -2.70 -4.99
C THR A 365 -10.22 -4.05 -5.24
N ALA A 366 -10.52 -4.79 -4.18
CA ALA A 366 -11.10 -6.14 -4.30
C ALA A 366 -12.47 -6.11 -4.98
N LEU A 367 -13.37 -5.22 -4.53
CA LEU A 367 -14.74 -5.09 -5.07
C LEU A 367 -14.72 -4.69 -6.55
N ASN A 368 -13.88 -3.73 -6.94
CA ASN A 368 -13.73 -3.34 -8.35
C ASN A 368 -13.12 -4.46 -9.20
N PHE A 369 -12.10 -5.18 -8.69
CA PHE A 369 -11.50 -6.30 -9.40
C PHE A 369 -12.48 -7.45 -9.60
N PHE A 370 -13.24 -7.80 -8.58
CA PHE A 370 -14.27 -8.83 -8.67
C PHE A 370 -15.47 -8.38 -9.51
N GLY A 371 -15.74 -7.07 -9.60
CA GLY A 371 -16.94 -6.52 -10.24
C GLY A 371 -18.20 -6.67 -9.38
N ILE A 372 -18.03 -6.74 -8.05
CA ILE A 372 -19.14 -6.84 -7.09
C ILE A 372 -19.65 -5.44 -6.77
N SER A 373 -20.90 -5.17 -7.08
CA SER A 373 -21.55 -3.87 -6.86
C SER A 373 -22.96 -4.01 -6.28
N LYS A 374 -23.90 -4.54 -7.07
CA LYS A 374 -25.31 -4.70 -6.71
C LYS A 374 -25.57 -5.83 -5.71
N GLU A 375 -24.62 -6.73 -5.56
CA GLU A 375 -24.70 -7.87 -4.64
C GLU A 375 -24.65 -7.41 -3.19
N ILE A 376 -23.90 -6.32 -2.90
CA ILE A 376 -23.77 -5.72 -1.56
C ILE A 376 -24.69 -4.52 -1.45
N ASN A 377 -25.63 -4.54 -0.49
CA ASN A 377 -26.61 -3.49 -0.29
C ASN A 377 -25.97 -2.17 0.18
N PHE A 378 -25.05 -2.24 1.13
CA PHE A 378 -24.23 -1.14 1.62
C PHE A 378 -23.05 -1.66 2.44
N ILE A 379 -22.09 -0.81 2.72
CA ILE A 379 -20.92 -1.14 3.56
C ILE A 379 -21.03 -0.35 4.86
N VAL A 380 -20.87 -1.03 5.98
CA VAL A 380 -20.75 -0.42 7.30
C VAL A 380 -19.31 -0.02 7.57
N GLU A 381 -19.10 1.18 8.12
CA GLU A 381 -17.77 1.71 8.41
C GLU A 381 -17.76 2.43 9.76
N ASP A 382 -16.69 2.24 10.54
CA ASP A 382 -16.52 2.89 11.84
C ASP A 382 -16.05 4.34 11.73
N ASN A 383 -15.31 4.67 10.67
CA ASN A 383 -14.83 6.03 10.44
C ASN A 383 -15.95 6.93 9.90
N LYS A 384 -16.43 7.82 10.76
CA LYS A 384 -17.52 8.77 10.44
C LYS A 384 -17.23 9.66 9.22
N LEU A 385 -15.96 9.92 8.90
CA LEU A 385 -15.56 10.74 7.74
C LEU A 385 -15.87 10.06 6.39
N LYS A 386 -16.13 8.76 6.40
CA LYS A 386 -16.50 7.97 5.21
C LYS A 386 -18.01 7.78 5.06
N HIS A 387 -18.81 8.09 6.09
CA HIS A 387 -20.26 7.94 6.04
C HIS A 387 -20.88 8.83 4.95
N ASN A 388 -21.97 8.37 4.36
CA ASN A 388 -22.70 9.02 3.28
C ASN A 388 -21.89 9.24 1.99
N LYS A 389 -20.80 8.50 1.84
CA LYS A 389 -20.01 8.40 0.62
C LYS A 389 -20.21 7.05 -0.05
N LEU A 390 -19.69 6.91 -1.25
CA LEU A 390 -19.74 5.68 -2.04
C LEU A 390 -18.32 5.18 -2.32
N ILE A 391 -18.17 3.86 -2.39
CA ILE A 391 -16.94 3.25 -2.90
C ILE A 391 -16.76 3.65 -4.37
N PRO A 392 -15.61 4.21 -4.77
CA PRO A 392 -15.37 4.62 -6.13
C PRO A 392 -15.44 3.40 -7.09
N GLY A 393 -15.92 3.59 -8.29
CA GLY A 393 -16.13 2.56 -9.30
C GLY A 393 -17.41 1.76 -9.09
N VAL A 394 -17.45 0.88 -8.10
CA VAL A 394 -18.62 0.01 -7.80
C VAL A 394 -19.81 0.75 -7.17
N LYS A 395 -19.61 1.96 -6.66
CA LYS A 395 -20.63 2.87 -6.13
C LYS A 395 -21.49 2.33 -4.97
N ILE A 396 -20.94 1.40 -4.17
CA ILE A 396 -21.63 0.85 -3.00
C ILE A 396 -21.67 1.92 -1.89
N PRO A 397 -22.86 2.20 -1.29
CA PRO A 397 -22.99 3.21 -0.23
C PRO A 397 -22.29 2.80 1.06
N ILE A 398 -21.61 3.76 1.72
CA ILE A 398 -20.99 3.60 3.02
C ILE A 398 -21.88 4.22 4.09
N LYS A 399 -22.28 3.44 5.09
CA LYS A 399 -23.27 3.82 6.11
C LYS A 399 -22.76 3.56 7.53
N PRO A 400 -23.33 4.24 8.54
CA PRO A 400 -23.07 3.92 9.94
C PRO A 400 -23.76 2.60 10.35
N LYS A 401 -23.27 1.97 11.42
CA LYS A 401 -23.82 0.71 12.00
C LYS A 401 -25.32 0.80 12.34
N SER A 402 -25.82 1.97 12.71
CA SER A 402 -27.23 2.22 13.00
C SER A 402 -28.19 1.97 11.85
N GLN A 403 -27.69 1.80 10.64
CA GLN A 403 -28.52 1.45 9.47
C GLN A 403 -28.86 -0.05 9.40
N ILE A 404 -28.20 -0.88 10.18
CA ILE A 404 -28.56 -2.30 10.30
C ILE A 404 -29.72 -2.41 11.30
N LYS A 405 -30.89 -2.78 10.78
CA LYS A 405 -32.13 -2.88 11.56
C LYS A 405 -32.43 -4.30 12.03
N ASP A 406 -31.90 -5.31 11.32
CA ASP A 406 -32.18 -6.72 11.56
C ASP A 406 -30.89 -7.52 11.47
N LYS A 407 -30.76 -8.52 12.35
CA LYS A 407 -29.63 -9.45 12.37
C LYS A 407 -29.70 -10.52 11.28
N LYS A 408 -30.85 -10.71 10.64
CA LYS A 408 -31.08 -11.69 9.56
C LYS A 408 -30.36 -11.34 8.25
N ASN A 409 -29.24 -10.62 8.35
CA ASN A 409 -28.37 -10.30 7.24
C ASN A 409 -27.12 -11.17 7.27
N THR A 410 -26.38 -11.20 6.15
CA THR A 410 -25.03 -11.74 6.08
C THR A 410 -24.06 -10.58 6.04
N CYS A 411 -23.11 -10.56 6.97
CA CYS A 411 -22.08 -9.55 7.08
C CYS A 411 -20.77 -10.03 6.45
N LEU A 412 -20.43 -9.53 5.27
CA LEU A 412 -19.18 -9.81 4.56
C LEU A 412 -18.10 -8.84 5.03
N VAL A 413 -17.15 -9.34 5.82
CA VAL A 413 -16.05 -8.53 6.34
C VAL A 413 -15.00 -8.31 5.25
N LEU A 414 -14.92 -7.08 4.75
CA LEU A 414 -13.99 -6.65 3.70
C LEU A 414 -12.62 -6.26 4.28
N ALA A 415 -12.62 -5.79 5.53
CA ALA A 415 -11.39 -5.53 6.30
C ALA A 415 -10.87 -6.83 6.93
N TRP A 416 -10.58 -7.83 6.11
CA TRP A 416 -10.31 -9.22 6.44
C TRP A 416 -9.23 -9.42 7.53
N ASN A 417 -8.23 -8.57 7.58
CA ASN A 417 -7.14 -8.62 8.56
C ASN A 417 -7.57 -8.23 10.00
N PHE A 418 -8.80 -7.77 10.18
CA PHE A 418 -9.43 -7.47 11.47
C PHE A 418 -10.69 -8.32 11.70
N TYR A 419 -10.85 -9.42 10.96
CA TYR A 419 -12.06 -10.23 10.96
C TYR A 419 -12.50 -10.66 12.36
N ASP A 420 -11.59 -11.24 13.14
CA ASP A 420 -11.90 -11.77 14.47
C ASP A 420 -12.34 -10.64 15.43
N ASP A 421 -11.64 -9.50 15.42
CA ASP A 421 -12.00 -8.34 16.23
C ASP A 421 -13.34 -7.73 15.81
N ILE A 422 -13.57 -7.61 14.50
CA ILE A 422 -14.83 -7.10 13.95
C ILE A 422 -15.97 -8.01 14.35
N LYS A 423 -15.86 -9.31 14.13
CA LYS A 423 -16.89 -10.29 14.52
C LYS A 423 -17.19 -10.24 16.00
N LYS A 424 -16.15 -10.33 16.85
CA LYS A 424 -16.29 -10.32 18.32
C LYS A 424 -17.02 -9.08 18.83
N ASN A 425 -16.70 -7.91 18.28
CA ASN A 425 -17.23 -6.63 18.76
C ASN A 425 -18.57 -6.23 18.14
N ASN A 426 -19.14 -7.02 17.23
CA ASN A 426 -20.33 -6.68 16.46
C ASN A 426 -21.35 -7.81 16.32
N LEU A 427 -21.37 -8.77 17.25
CA LEU A 427 -22.34 -9.90 17.26
C LEU A 427 -23.81 -9.46 17.32
N ASN A 428 -24.05 -8.19 17.66
CA ASN A 428 -25.38 -7.58 17.64
C ASN A 428 -25.84 -7.13 16.25
N LEU A 429 -24.96 -7.11 15.24
CA LEU A 429 -25.26 -6.59 13.91
C LEU A 429 -25.69 -7.68 12.92
N SER A 430 -25.20 -8.90 13.08
CA SER A 430 -25.49 -10.02 12.19
C SER A 430 -25.33 -11.36 12.91
N ASP A 431 -26.13 -12.33 12.53
CA ASP A 431 -25.97 -13.72 12.98
C ASP A 431 -24.96 -14.48 12.11
N ASN A 432 -24.63 -13.96 10.94
CA ASN A 432 -23.73 -14.61 9.99
C ASN A 432 -22.62 -13.66 9.52
N PHE A 433 -21.39 -13.89 10.00
CA PHE A 433 -20.19 -13.17 9.56
C PHE A 433 -19.35 -14.06 8.65
N ILE A 434 -18.99 -13.54 7.48
CA ILE A 434 -18.13 -14.21 6.50
C ILE A 434 -16.90 -13.34 6.28
N ASN A 435 -15.71 -13.93 6.36
CA ASN A 435 -14.48 -13.25 5.89
C ASN A 435 -14.43 -13.30 4.37
N ILE A 436 -14.20 -12.18 3.69
CA ILE A 436 -14.08 -12.17 2.22
C ILE A 436 -13.00 -13.15 1.73
N LYS A 437 -11.96 -13.41 2.52
CA LYS A 437 -10.90 -14.38 2.21
C LYS A 437 -11.42 -15.83 2.15
N ASP A 438 -12.49 -16.15 2.89
CA ASP A 438 -13.09 -17.49 2.85
C ASP A 438 -13.74 -17.78 1.50
N LEU A 439 -14.25 -16.73 0.82
CA LEU A 439 -14.87 -16.87 -0.51
C LEU A 439 -13.85 -17.14 -1.63
N GLU A 440 -12.56 -17.00 -1.37
CA GLU A 440 -11.49 -17.27 -2.33
C GLU A 440 -11.31 -18.77 -2.61
N SER A 441 -11.86 -19.63 -1.75
CA SER A 441 -11.79 -21.08 -1.88
C SER A 441 -12.89 -21.65 -2.78
N ASN A 442 -12.55 -22.65 -3.61
CA ASN A 442 -13.54 -23.43 -4.38
C ASN A 442 -14.50 -24.24 -3.48
N ASN A 443 -14.05 -24.59 -2.27
CA ASN A 443 -14.76 -25.48 -1.35
C ASN A 443 -15.52 -24.72 -0.25
N TRP A 444 -15.78 -23.43 -0.47
CA TRP A 444 -16.58 -22.66 0.48
C TRP A 444 -18.03 -23.20 0.50
N LYS A 445 -18.51 -23.51 1.73
CA LYS A 445 -19.85 -24.11 1.98
C LYS A 445 -20.77 -23.10 2.65
#